data_298fbd475c8a0dc5c56e72fa5bccbe76
#
_entry.id   298fbd475c8a0dc5c56e72fa5bccbe76
#
_cell.length_a   1.000
_cell.length_b   1.000
_cell.length_c   1.000
_cell.angle_alpha   90.00
_cell.angle_beta   90.00
_cell.angle_gamma   90.00
#
_symmetry.space_group_name_H-M   'P 1'
#
loop_
_entity.id
_entity.type
_entity.pdbx_description
1 polymer ?
#
loop_
_entity_poly.entity_id
_entity_poly.type
_entity_poly.pdbx_seq_one_letter_code
_entity_poly.pdbx_strand_id
1 'polypeptide(L)'
;MIELIKKYYLFIDESGDHGLATLDASFPVFLLCGLITSEENYIQTRDTINAIKNEFWYNKEVILHSRDIRKCEKEFQILFDLEIKRNFYLRINDVIENSKYRILASAIHKEKYINTYGKLSNDVYEVASSFIVERAIFSLDEIKDVKKQLEIIIEKRGKKEDKKLDEHFQRLVSRGTAYVSSERLQEVGIKITFRDKKENINGLQLADLIAYPIARYVIEPKRANPAYEVLEKKIYTKNGKRYGLKIFP
;
A
#
# COMPACT_ATOMS: atom_id res chain seq x y z
N MET A 1 22.08 -28.39 6.06
CA MET A 1 22.22 -26.93 5.76
C MET A 1 20.94 -26.24 6.21
N ILE A 2 21.05 -25.22 7.05
CA ILE A 2 19.89 -24.39 7.41
C ILE A 2 19.53 -23.58 6.16
N GLU A 3 18.37 -23.83 5.59
CA GLU A 3 17.87 -23.12 4.42
C GLU A 3 17.60 -21.66 4.85
N LEU A 4 18.29 -20.69 4.26
CA LEU A 4 18.14 -19.28 4.57
C LEU A 4 16.77 -18.80 4.07
N ILE A 5 15.87 -18.48 4.99
CA ILE A 5 14.54 -17.91 4.68
C ILE A 5 14.66 -16.39 4.69
N LYS A 6 14.38 -15.75 3.56
CA LYS A 6 14.35 -14.29 3.45
C LYS A 6 12.93 -13.80 3.66
N LYS A 7 12.73 -12.92 4.65
CA LYS A 7 11.43 -12.37 5.00
C LYS A 7 11.16 -11.08 4.23
N TYR A 8 9.92 -10.97 3.74
CA TYR A 8 9.39 -9.80 3.04
C TYR A 8 8.13 -9.32 3.74
N TYR A 9 7.93 -8.01 3.73
CA TYR A 9 6.71 -7.35 4.19
C TYR A 9 5.95 -6.77 3.01
N LEU A 10 4.64 -6.87 3.06
CA LEU A 10 3.71 -6.19 2.19
C LEU A 10 2.78 -5.35 3.07
N PHE A 11 3.07 -4.05 3.19
CA PHE A 11 2.22 -3.11 3.91
C PHE A 11 1.11 -2.65 3.00
N ILE A 12 -0.15 -2.77 3.43
CA ILE A 12 -1.32 -2.43 2.62
C ILE A 12 -2.12 -1.32 3.30
N ASP A 13 -2.44 -0.29 2.52
CA ASP A 13 -3.38 0.75 2.88
C ASP A 13 -4.23 1.16 1.67
N GLU A 14 -5.30 1.93 1.87
CA GLU A 14 -6.23 2.32 0.81
C GLU A 14 -6.43 3.82 0.69
N SER A 15 -7.01 4.20 -0.47
CA SER A 15 -7.53 5.53 -0.71
C SER A 15 -8.89 5.44 -1.40
N GLY A 16 -9.88 6.15 -0.86
CA GLY A 16 -11.27 6.09 -1.28
C GLY A 16 -12.06 5.02 -0.54
N ASP A 17 -13.38 5.17 -0.55
CA ASP A 17 -14.31 4.23 0.07
C ASP A 17 -14.55 3.01 -0.84
N HIS A 18 -14.54 1.81 -0.25
CA HIS A 18 -14.80 0.55 -0.96
C HIS A 18 -16.28 0.23 -1.15
N GLY A 19 -17.20 0.96 -0.50
CA GLY A 19 -18.63 0.77 -0.64
C GLY A 19 -19.14 1.09 -2.05
N LEU A 20 -20.08 0.28 -2.55
CA LEU A 20 -20.73 0.46 -3.84
C LEU A 20 -22.15 1.04 -3.72
N ALA A 21 -22.66 1.22 -2.50
CA ALA A 21 -24.01 1.72 -2.26
C ALA A 21 -24.16 3.18 -2.67
N THR A 22 -23.20 4.01 -2.30
CA THR A 22 -23.17 5.44 -2.60
C THR A 22 -21.82 5.77 -3.25
N LEU A 23 -21.88 6.36 -4.44
CA LEU A 23 -20.66 6.77 -5.15
C LEU A 23 -20.33 8.23 -4.83
N ASP A 24 -19.10 8.49 -4.40
CA ASP A 24 -18.57 9.84 -4.32
C ASP A 24 -18.06 10.27 -5.71
N ALA A 25 -18.80 11.20 -6.35
CA ALA A 25 -18.44 11.72 -7.67
C ALA A 25 -17.08 12.46 -7.66
N SER A 26 -16.66 13.01 -6.52
CA SER A 26 -15.36 13.69 -6.37
C SER A 26 -14.19 12.70 -6.23
N PHE A 27 -14.49 11.44 -5.84
CA PHE A 27 -13.52 10.37 -5.69
C PHE A 27 -14.09 9.01 -6.13
N PRO A 28 -14.31 8.82 -7.46
CA PRO A 28 -15.02 7.66 -8.01
C PRO A 28 -14.20 6.37 -8.04
N VAL A 29 -13.01 6.38 -7.46
CA VAL A 29 -12.05 5.26 -7.46
C VAL A 29 -11.86 4.74 -6.04
N PHE A 30 -11.85 3.42 -5.89
CA PHE A 30 -11.24 2.75 -4.74
C PHE A 30 -9.85 2.29 -5.15
N LEU A 31 -8.84 2.68 -4.40
CA LEU A 31 -7.45 2.25 -4.61
C LEU A 31 -6.96 1.48 -3.38
N LEU A 32 -6.47 0.28 -3.59
CA LEU A 32 -5.68 -0.46 -2.63
C LEU A 32 -4.21 -0.34 -3.02
N CYS A 33 -3.35 0.03 -2.08
CA CYS A 33 -1.92 0.24 -2.28
C CYS A 33 -1.11 -0.69 -1.40
N GLY A 34 -0.22 -1.47 -2.01
CA GLY A 34 0.73 -2.34 -1.33
C GLY A 34 2.16 -1.84 -1.54
N LEU A 35 2.93 -1.80 -0.46
CA LEU A 35 4.37 -1.55 -0.48
C LEU A 35 5.09 -2.83 -0.10
N ILE A 36 5.81 -3.45 -1.06
CA ILE A 36 6.58 -4.68 -0.82
C ILE A 36 8.07 -4.38 -0.67
N THR A 37 8.67 -4.90 0.40
CA THR A 37 10.09 -4.71 0.72
C THR A 37 10.65 -5.90 1.50
N SER A 38 11.98 -6.10 1.50
CA SER A 38 12.60 -7.07 2.40
C SER A 38 12.66 -6.53 3.84
N GLU A 39 12.73 -7.41 4.82
CA GLU A 39 12.85 -7.04 6.23
C GLU A 39 14.04 -6.09 6.47
N GLU A 40 15.21 -6.38 5.89
CA GLU A 40 16.40 -5.56 5.98
C GLU A 40 16.18 -4.13 5.46
N ASN A 41 15.59 -3.99 4.25
CA ASN A 41 15.31 -2.69 3.66
C ASN A 41 14.21 -1.93 4.44
N TYR A 42 13.24 -2.66 5.02
CA TYR A 42 12.23 -2.05 5.87
C TYR A 42 12.84 -1.45 7.14
N ILE A 43 13.76 -2.15 7.80
CA ILE A 43 14.45 -1.64 8.98
C ILE A 43 15.13 -0.30 8.66
N GLN A 44 15.86 -0.21 7.55
CA GLN A 44 16.50 1.04 7.12
C GLN A 44 15.48 2.17 6.87
N THR A 45 14.39 1.86 6.15
CA THR A 45 13.31 2.82 5.86
C THR A 45 12.63 3.28 7.14
N ARG A 46 12.31 2.36 8.06
CA ARG A 46 11.73 2.65 9.38
C ARG A 46 12.59 3.62 10.18
N ASP A 47 13.89 3.35 10.24
CA ASP A 47 14.82 4.14 11.04
C ASP A 47 14.97 5.55 10.44
N THR A 48 14.98 5.68 9.11
CA THR A 48 14.98 6.98 8.43
C THR A 48 13.69 7.78 8.70
N ILE A 49 12.51 7.14 8.65
CA ILE A 49 11.25 7.80 8.98
C ILE A 49 11.22 8.23 10.45
N ASN A 50 11.71 7.40 11.36
CA ASN A 50 11.81 7.75 12.78
C ASN A 50 12.75 8.93 13.02
N ALA A 51 13.88 9.02 12.30
CA ALA A 51 14.77 10.16 12.36
C ALA A 51 14.07 11.45 11.90
N ILE A 52 13.26 11.40 10.83
CA ILE A 52 12.47 12.55 10.37
C ILE A 52 11.43 12.95 11.42
N LYS A 53 10.71 12.00 11.99
CA LYS A 53 9.74 12.30 13.06
C LYS A 53 10.41 12.98 14.25
N ASN A 54 11.60 12.51 14.64
CA ASN A 54 12.36 13.14 15.73
C ASN A 54 12.89 14.53 15.37
N GLU A 55 13.28 14.77 14.13
CA GLU A 55 13.72 16.08 13.61
C GLU A 55 12.63 17.15 13.73
N PHE A 56 11.38 16.82 13.37
CA PHE A 56 10.28 17.79 13.33
C PHE A 56 9.45 17.85 14.62
N TRP A 57 9.39 16.78 15.40
CA TRP A 57 8.51 16.68 16.59
C TRP A 57 9.22 16.21 17.85
N TYR A 58 10.46 16.41 18.00
CA TYR A 58 11.32 16.00 19.12
C TYR A 58 10.60 15.30 20.30
N ASN A 59 10.87 13.99 20.50
CA ASN A 59 10.29 13.15 21.56
C ASN A 59 8.75 13.01 21.60
N LYS A 60 8.04 13.40 20.53
CA LYS A 60 6.61 13.10 20.39
C LYS A 60 6.40 11.88 19.50
N GLU A 61 5.49 11.01 19.89
CA GLU A 61 5.00 9.96 19.01
C GLU A 61 4.06 10.56 17.95
N VAL A 62 4.52 10.63 16.72
CA VAL A 62 3.74 11.13 15.59
C VAL A 62 3.46 9.99 14.61
N ILE A 63 2.20 9.88 14.19
CA ILE A 63 1.76 8.97 13.15
C ILE A 63 1.57 9.79 11.88
N LEU A 64 2.39 9.52 10.86
CA LEU A 64 2.23 10.17 9.56
C LEU A 64 0.92 9.70 8.93
N HIS A 65 0.05 10.66 8.60
CA HIS A 65 -1.23 10.41 7.97
C HIS A 65 -1.44 11.39 6.82
N SER A 66 -1.58 10.89 5.61
CA SER A 66 -1.62 11.67 4.37
C SER A 66 -2.66 12.81 4.42
N ARG A 67 -3.86 12.55 4.97
CA ARG A 67 -4.90 13.56 5.11
C ARG A 67 -4.50 14.66 6.09
N ASP A 68 -3.99 14.30 7.27
CA ASP A 68 -3.64 15.25 8.33
C ASP A 68 -2.46 16.13 7.89
N ILE A 69 -1.47 15.56 7.21
CA ILE A 69 -0.34 16.28 6.60
C ILE A 69 -0.84 17.32 5.58
N ARG A 70 -1.69 16.89 4.63
CA ARG A 70 -2.19 17.77 3.57
C ARG A 70 -3.05 18.93 4.09
N LYS A 71 -3.76 18.70 5.21
CA LYS A 71 -4.63 19.69 5.83
C LYS A 71 -3.97 20.47 6.96
N CYS A 72 -2.72 20.15 7.29
CA CYS A 72 -2.00 20.72 8.44
C CYS A 72 -2.82 20.55 9.75
N GLU A 73 -3.46 19.39 9.94
CA GLU A 73 -4.26 19.07 11.13
C GLU A 73 -3.38 18.43 12.22
N LYS A 74 -3.81 18.48 13.47
CA LYS A 74 -3.16 17.87 14.65
C LYS A 74 -1.69 18.31 14.80
N GLU A 75 -0.78 17.33 14.90
CA GLU A 75 0.66 17.56 15.02
C GLU A 75 1.26 18.26 13.80
N PHE A 76 0.55 18.22 12.66
CA PHE A 76 1.00 18.79 11.38
C PHE A 76 0.68 20.29 11.24
N GLN A 77 0.14 20.95 12.27
CA GLN A 77 -0.04 22.41 12.29
C GLN A 77 1.29 23.17 12.13
N ILE A 78 2.42 22.57 12.50
CA ILE A 78 3.76 23.13 12.23
C ILE A 78 4.01 23.39 10.75
N LEU A 79 3.31 22.69 9.85
CA LEU A 79 3.41 22.83 8.40
C LEU A 79 2.65 24.07 7.86
N PHE A 80 2.04 24.89 8.71
CA PHE A 80 1.61 26.25 8.32
C PHE A 80 2.81 27.16 8.10
N ASP A 81 3.95 26.91 8.76
CA ASP A 81 5.21 27.53 8.42
C ASP A 81 5.73 26.97 7.10
N LEU A 82 5.98 27.84 6.13
CA LEU A 82 6.34 27.45 4.77
C LEU A 82 7.74 26.88 4.68
N GLU A 83 8.67 27.31 5.53
CA GLU A 83 10.03 26.77 5.56
C GLU A 83 10.04 25.36 6.16
N ILE A 84 9.37 25.16 7.29
CA ILE A 84 9.19 23.85 7.90
C ILE A 84 8.50 22.89 6.92
N LYS A 85 7.42 23.35 6.29
CA LYS A 85 6.68 22.57 5.29
C LYS A 85 7.57 22.13 4.14
N ARG A 86 8.34 23.05 3.57
CA ARG A 86 9.26 22.75 2.47
C ARG A 86 10.29 21.67 2.89
N ASN A 87 10.92 21.87 4.05
CA ASN A 87 11.91 20.95 4.57
C ASN A 87 11.30 19.58 4.85
N PHE A 88 10.12 19.52 5.46
CA PHE A 88 9.41 18.26 5.71
C PHE A 88 9.14 17.48 4.42
N TYR A 89 8.59 18.16 3.39
CA TYR A 89 8.32 17.46 2.11
C TYR A 89 9.60 17.04 1.39
N LEU A 90 10.69 17.81 1.48
CA LEU A 90 12.00 17.37 0.95
C LEU A 90 12.46 16.07 1.63
N ARG A 91 12.37 15.99 2.97
CA ARG A 91 12.76 14.80 3.74
C ARG A 91 11.88 13.60 3.41
N ILE A 92 10.56 13.77 3.31
CA ILE A 92 9.62 12.68 2.96
C ILE A 92 9.86 12.20 1.51
N ASN A 93 10.05 13.10 0.56
CA ASN A 93 10.35 12.75 -0.82
C ASN A 93 11.68 11.98 -0.93
N ASP A 94 12.70 12.39 -0.17
CA ASP A 94 13.98 11.67 -0.10
C ASP A 94 13.80 10.22 0.37
N VAL A 95 13.00 9.98 1.41
CA VAL A 95 12.64 8.62 1.86
C VAL A 95 11.94 7.85 0.76
N ILE A 96 10.95 8.45 0.11
CA ILE A 96 10.19 7.81 -0.96
C ILE A 96 11.10 7.42 -2.13
N GLU A 97 12.01 8.31 -2.53
CA GLU A 97 12.90 8.07 -3.66
C GLU A 97 14.02 7.07 -3.36
N ASN A 98 14.61 7.12 -2.16
CA ASN A 98 15.84 6.38 -1.86
C ASN A 98 15.60 5.06 -1.12
N SER A 99 14.44 4.84 -0.49
CA SER A 99 14.13 3.57 0.15
C SER A 99 13.93 2.45 -0.87
N LYS A 100 14.33 1.23 -0.50
CA LYS A 100 14.25 0.05 -1.39
C LYS A 100 12.93 -0.70 -1.17
N TYR A 101 11.94 -0.38 -1.97
CA TYR A 101 10.65 -1.07 -2.03
C TYR A 101 10.08 -1.01 -3.44
N ARG A 102 9.02 -1.78 -3.69
CA ARG A 102 8.21 -1.71 -4.91
C ARG A 102 6.76 -1.39 -4.53
N ILE A 103 6.09 -0.60 -5.36
CA ILE A 103 4.67 -0.27 -5.20
C ILE A 103 3.84 -1.23 -6.05
N LEU A 104 2.80 -1.77 -5.41
CA LEU A 104 1.77 -2.60 -6.02
C LEU A 104 0.43 -1.93 -5.72
N ALA A 105 -0.27 -1.48 -6.75
CA ALA A 105 -1.53 -0.75 -6.58
C ALA A 105 -2.62 -1.33 -7.48
N SER A 106 -3.83 -1.41 -6.93
CA SER A 106 -5.03 -1.81 -7.65
C SER A 106 -6.11 -0.75 -7.50
N ALA A 107 -6.48 -0.12 -8.60
CA ALA A 107 -7.51 0.90 -8.66
C ALA A 107 -8.77 0.34 -9.30
N ILE A 108 -9.90 0.47 -8.62
CA ILE A 108 -11.22 0.06 -9.11
C ILE A 108 -12.02 1.31 -9.43
N HIS A 109 -12.40 1.50 -10.70
CA HIS A 109 -13.37 2.51 -11.09
C HIS A 109 -14.78 2.05 -10.70
N LYS A 110 -15.31 2.55 -9.58
CA LYS A 110 -16.54 2.04 -8.97
C LYS A 110 -17.76 2.11 -9.89
N GLU A 111 -17.94 3.18 -10.62
CA GLU A 111 -19.06 3.31 -11.57
C GLU A 111 -18.97 2.29 -12.71
N LYS A 112 -17.79 2.18 -13.34
CA LYS A 112 -17.57 1.17 -14.39
C LYS A 112 -17.73 -0.25 -13.87
N TYR A 113 -17.25 -0.50 -12.64
CA TYR A 113 -17.39 -1.78 -11.97
C TYR A 113 -18.84 -2.17 -11.76
N ILE A 114 -19.67 -1.22 -11.25
CA ILE A 114 -21.11 -1.44 -11.06
C ILE A 114 -21.81 -1.69 -12.42
N ASN A 115 -21.47 -0.92 -13.43
CA ASN A 115 -22.08 -1.07 -14.76
C ASN A 115 -21.75 -2.42 -15.40
N THR A 116 -20.56 -2.97 -15.12
CA THR A 116 -20.11 -4.24 -15.70
C THR A 116 -20.56 -5.46 -14.89
N TYR A 117 -20.50 -5.39 -13.57
CA TYR A 117 -20.68 -6.54 -12.67
C TYR A 117 -21.89 -6.43 -11.75
N GLY A 118 -22.55 -5.27 -11.67
CA GLY A 118 -23.67 -5.00 -10.77
C GLY A 118 -23.22 -4.63 -9.35
N LYS A 119 -24.16 -4.01 -8.59
CA LYS A 119 -23.91 -3.57 -7.19
C LYS A 119 -23.75 -4.72 -6.18
N LEU A 120 -24.27 -5.89 -6.51
CA LEU A 120 -24.22 -7.09 -5.66
C LEU A 120 -23.04 -8.01 -6.02
N SER A 121 -22.12 -7.53 -6.86
CA SER A 121 -20.92 -8.25 -7.22
C SER A 121 -19.93 -8.37 -6.05
N ASN A 122 -18.78 -9.02 -6.30
CA ASN A 122 -17.73 -9.19 -5.31
C ASN A 122 -17.32 -7.83 -4.71
N ASP A 123 -16.98 -7.85 -3.42
CA ASP A 123 -16.42 -6.69 -2.73
C ASP A 123 -15.18 -6.18 -3.45
N VAL A 124 -15.16 -4.90 -3.79
CA VAL A 124 -14.03 -4.29 -4.52
C VAL A 124 -12.70 -4.43 -3.77
N TYR A 125 -12.76 -4.49 -2.44
CA TYR A 125 -11.58 -4.75 -1.63
C TYR A 125 -11.03 -6.16 -1.88
N GLU A 126 -11.88 -7.17 -1.95
CA GLU A 126 -11.50 -8.54 -2.26
C GLU A 126 -10.88 -8.66 -3.66
N VAL A 127 -11.46 -7.98 -4.65
CA VAL A 127 -10.92 -7.94 -6.01
C VAL A 127 -9.55 -7.25 -6.05
N ALA A 128 -9.44 -6.09 -5.41
CA ALA A 128 -8.21 -5.32 -5.37
C ALA A 128 -7.08 -6.07 -4.65
N SER A 129 -7.38 -6.73 -3.52
CA SER A 129 -6.39 -7.51 -2.76
C SER A 129 -5.89 -8.72 -3.54
N SER A 130 -6.74 -9.40 -4.30
CA SER A 130 -6.31 -10.49 -5.18
C SER A 130 -5.27 -10.01 -6.21
N PHE A 131 -5.51 -8.85 -6.85
CA PHE A 131 -4.54 -8.28 -7.78
C PHE A 131 -3.22 -7.88 -7.11
N ILE A 132 -3.25 -7.38 -5.87
CA ILE A 132 -2.03 -7.02 -5.14
C ILE A 132 -1.22 -8.26 -4.77
N VAL A 133 -1.88 -9.31 -4.27
CA VAL A 133 -1.21 -10.58 -3.92
C VAL A 133 -0.56 -11.21 -5.14
N GLU A 134 -1.25 -11.28 -6.28
CA GLU A 134 -0.66 -11.79 -7.53
C GLU A 134 0.64 -11.06 -7.89
N ARG A 135 0.63 -9.73 -7.82
CA ARG A 135 1.80 -8.92 -8.15
C ARG A 135 2.91 -9.02 -7.13
N ALA A 136 2.56 -9.23 -5.86
CA ALA A 136 3.55 -9.51 -4.83
C ALA A 136 4.29 -10.82 -5.13
N ILE A 137 3.57 -11.87 -5.49
CA ILE A 137 4.19 -13.15 -5.88
C ILE A 137 5.05 -12.97 -7.14
N PHE A 138 4.56 -12.30 -8.18
CA PHE A 138 5.36 -12.05 -9.39
C PHE A 138 6.64 -11.25 -9.09
N SER A 139 6.56 -10.28 -8.19
CA SER A 139 7.72 -9.50 -7.74
C SER A 139 8.72 -10.35 -6.96
N LEU A 140 8.24 -11.29 -6.14
CA LEU A 140 9.09 -12.22 -5.38
C LEU A 140 9.71 -13.30 -6.27
N ASP A 141 9.04 -13.73 -7.35
CA ASP A 141 9.55 -14.72 -8.29
C ASP A 141 10.79 -14.26 -9.07
N GLU A 142 11.00 -12.94 -9.18
CA GLU A 142 12.21 -12.38 -9.76
C GLU A 142 13.45 -12.58 -8.90
N ILE A 143 13.27 -12.86 -7.62
CA ILE A 143 14.37 -13.10 -6.67
C ILE A 143 14.62 -14.59 -6.63
N LYS A 144 15.77 -15.02 -7.13
CA LYS A 144 16.13 -16.44 -7.25
C LYS A 144 16.93 -16.93 -6.03
N ASP A 145 17.04 -18.26 -5.91
CA ASP A 145 17.97 -18.97 -5.02
C ASP A 145 17.80 -18.69 -3.50
N VAL A 146 16.59 -18.26 -3.09
CA VAL A 146 16.26 -18.01 -1.68
C VAL A 146 14.84 -18.40 -1.40
N LYS A 147 14.61 -19.18 -0.33
CA LYS A 147 13.27 -19.39 0.21
C LYS A 147 12.73 -18.08 0.79
N LYS A 148 11.48 -17.78 0.49
CA LYS A 148 10.86 -16.50 0.86
C LYS A 148 9.69 -16.73 1.77
N GLN A 149 9.47 -15.80 2.70
CA GLN A 149 8.25 -15.70 3.50
C GLN A 149 7.67 -14.30 3.32
N LEU A 150 6.38 -14.19 3.08
CA LEU A 150 5.67 -12.94 2.91
C LEU A 150 4.74 -12.68 4.10
N GLU A 151 4.96 -11.61 4.83
CA GLU A 151 4.01 -11.11 5.83
C GLU A 151 3.24 -9.92 5.26
N ILE A 152 1.92 -10.07 5.09
CA ILE A 152 1.00 -9.02 4.70
C ILE A 152 0.55 -8.31 5.98
N ILE A 153 0.76 -7.01 6.04
CA ILE A 153 0.47 -6.18 7.21
C ILE A 153 -0.58 -5.15 6.82
N ILE A 154 -1.70 -5.13 7.55
CA ILE A 154 -2.87 -4.29 7.28
C ILE A 154 -3.27 -3.55 8.56
N GLU A 155 -3.70 -2.29 8.47
CA GLU A 155 -4.26 -1.57 9.62
C GLU A 155 -5.62 -2.17 10.02
N LYS A 156 -5.86 -2.35 11.32
CA LYS A 156 -7.15 -2.80 11.86
C LYS A 156 -8.25 -1.80 11.56
N ARG A 157 -9.41 -2.33 11.14
CA ARG A 157 -10.62 -1.56 10.85
C ARG A 157 -11.75 -1.85 11.83
N GLY A 158 -11.62 -2.93 12.59
CA GLY A 158 -12.59 -3.41 13.55
C GLY A 158 -12.84 -4.91 13.41
N LYS A 159 -13.22 -5.54 14.50
CA LYS A 159 -13.32 -7.01 14.60
C LYS A 159 -14.10 -7.68 13.46
N LYS A 160 -15.20 -7.07 12.99
CA LYS A 160 -16.05 -7.64 11.94
C LYS A 160 -15.39 -7.56 10.55
N GLU A 161 -14.80 -6.42 10.23
CA GLU A 161 -14.12 -6.18 8.95
C GLU A 161 -12.83 -6.95 8.88
N ASP A 162 -12.02 -6.93 9.94
CA ASP A 162 -10.78 -7.68 10.03
C ASP A 162 -11.02 -9.18 9.84
N LYS A 163 -12.08 -9.74 10.49
CA LYS A 163 -12.44 -11.15 10.33
C LYS A 163 -12.85 -11.48 8.88
N LYS A 164 -13.68 -10.63 8.26
CA LYS A 164 -14.12 -10.81 6.87
C LYS A 164 -12.91 -10.81 5.93
N LEU A 165 -11.97 -9.89 6.16
CA LEU A 165 -10.77 -9.76 5.35
C LEU A 165 -9.80 -10.94 5.56
N ASP A 166 -9.63 -11.39 6.81
CA ASP A 166 -8.84 -12.59 7.10
C ASP A 166 -9.41 -13.82 6.40
N GLU A 167 -10.72 -14.05 6.49
CA GLU A 167 -11.41 -15.13 5.79
C GLU A 167 -11.22 -15.03 4.26
N HIS A 168 -11.23 -13.82 3.69
CA HIS A 168 -10.95 -13.62 2.27
C HIS A 168 -9.52 -14.05 1.91
N PHE A 169 -8.53 -13.61 2.66
CA PHE A 169 -7.13 -13.99 2.41
C PHE A 169 -6.90 -15.49 2.60
N GLN A 170 -7.54 -16.11 3.60
CA GLN A 170 -7.49 -17.59 3.77
C GLN A 170 -8.06 -18.31 2.56
N ARG A 171 -9.21 -17.84 2.03
CA ARG A 171 -9.77 -18.39 0.78
C ARG A 171 -8.83 -18.21 -0.40
N LEU A 172 -8.19 -17.04 -0.51
CA LEU A 172 -7.26 -16.73 -1.58
C LEU A 172 -6.03 -17.64 -1.52
N VAL A 173 -5.43 -17.84 -0.35
CA VAL A 173 -4.27 -18.73 -0.16
C VAL A 173 -4.65 -20.19 -0.43
N SER A 174 -5.85 -20.63 -0.04
CA SER A 174 -6.28 -22.04 -0.22
C SER A 174 -6.72 -22.38 -1.64
N ARG A 175 -7.25 -21.42 -2.41
CA ARG A 175 -7.81 -21.66 -3.76
C ARG A 175 -6.92 -21.13 -4.88
N GLY A 176 -5.97 -20.25 -4.56
CA GLY A 176 -5.23 -19.50 -5.55
C GLY A 176 -6.00 -18.29 -6.08
N THR A 177 -5.41 -17.65 -7.07
CA THR A 177 -6.02 -16.57 -7.86
C THR A 177 -6.17 -17.00 -9.32
N ALA A 178 -6.59 -16.10 -10.21
CA ALA A 178 -6.66 -16.38 -11.65
C ALA A 178 -5.28 -16.70 -12.27
N TYR A 179 -4.17 -16.24 -11.67
CA TYR A 179 -2.83 -16.34 -12.24
C TYR A 179 -1.78 -16.96 -11.31
N VAL A 180 -2.12 -17.23 -10.05
CA VAL A 180 -1.21 -17.84 -9.06
C VAL A 180 -1.94 -19.00 -8.38
N SER A 181 -1.36 -20.21 -8.47
CA SER A 181 -1.96 -21.40 -7.85
C SER A 181 -1.86 -21.35 -6.31
N SER A 182 -2.70 -22.14 -5.65
CA SER A 182 -2.68 -22.29 -4.18
C SER A 182 -1.35 -22.83 -3.67
N GLU A 183 -0.77 -23.81 -4.39
CA GLU A 183 0.53 -24.41 -4.05
C GLU A 183 1.62 -23.32 -4.04
N ARG A 184 1.60 -22.42 -5.03
CA ARG A 184 2.58 -21.34 -5.12
C ARG A 184 2.43 -20.33 -3.97
N LEU A 185 1.19 -20.02 -3.58
CA LEU A 185 0.92 -19.13 -2.44
C LEU A 185 1.37 -19.75 -1.11
N GLN A 186 1.13 -21.07 -0.95
CA GLN A 186 1.54 -21.82 0.24
C GLN A 186 3.06 -21.96 0.33
N GLU A 187 3.73 -22.18 -0.81
CA GLU A 187 5.20 -22.27 -0.87
C GLU A 187 5.89 -21.00 -0.39
N VAL A 188 5.33 -19.82 -0.69
CA VAL A 188 5.83 -18.53 -0.19
C VAL A 188 5.56 -18.35 1.31
N GLY A 189 4.66 -19.14 1.92
CA GLY A 189 4.35 -19.05 3.34
C GLY A 189 3.76 -17.69 3.72
N ILE A 190 2.62 -17.35 3.12
CA ILE A 190 1.95 -16.07 3.36
C ILE A 190 1.36 -16.05 4.78
N LYS A 191 1.71 -15.00 5.53
CA LYS A 191 1.13 -14.69 6.84
C LYS A 191 0.39 -13.35 6.74
N ILE A 192 -0.82 -13.26 7.32
CA ILE A 192 -1.58 -12.01 7.40
C ILE A 192 -1.57 -11.54 8.86
N THR A 193 -1.32 -10.24 9.04
CA THR A 193 -1.24 -9.62 10.36
C THR A 193 -1.99 -8.29 10.36
N PHE A 194 -2.96 -8.16 11.27
CA PHE A 194 -3.69 -6.91 11.49
C PHE A 194 -3.04 -6.15 12.63
N ARG A 195 -2.67 -4.89 12.39
CA ARG A 195 -1.97 -4.03 13.34
C ARG A 195 -2.79 -2.83 13.74
N ASP A 196 -2.74 -2.49 15.01
CA ASP A 196 -3.41 -1.29 15.51
C ASP A 196 -2.66 -0.03 15.05
N LYS A 197 -3.40 1.03 14.72
CA LYS A 197 -2.81 2.31 14.31
C LYS A 197 -1.83 2.86 15.36
N LYS A 198 -2.13 2.62 16.65
CA LYS A 198 -1.30 3.05 17.77
C LYS A 198 0.07 2.37 17.82
N GLU A 199 0.27 1.25 17.11
CA GLU A 199 1.58 0.60 16.99
C GLU A 199 2.56 1.41 16.14
N ASN A 200 2.10 2.50 15.51
CA ASN A 200 2.92 3.49 14.81
C ASN A 200 3.86 2.89 13.74
N ILE A 201 3.34 1.91 12.96
CA ILE A 201 4.12 1.15 11.98
C ILE A 201 4.42 2.01 10.75
N ASN A 202 5.68 2.38 10.58
CA ASN A 202 6.12 3.28 9.49
C ASN A 202 5.84 2.72 8.09
N GLY A 203 5.82 1.40 7.90
CA GLY A 203 5.48 0.79 6.61
C GLY A 203 4.04 1.04 6.20
N LEU A 204 3.07 0.97 7.14
CA LEU A 204 1.66 1.32 6.90
C LEU A 204 1.51 2.82 6.61
N GLN A 205 2.20 3.67 7.37
CA GLN A 205 2.18 5.11 7.14
C GLN A 205 2.74 5.48 5.77
N LEU A 206 3.81 4.81 5.33
CA LEU A 206 4.34 5.03 4.00
C LEU A 206 3.37 4.56 2.92
N ALA A 207 2.64 3.45 3.13
CA ALA A 207 1.60 2.99 2.21
C ALA A 207 0.45 4.02 2.10
N ASP A 208 0.00 4.64 3.23
CA ASP A 208 -0.99 5.73 3.24
C ASP A 208 -0.50 6.97 2.45
N LEU A 209 0.75 7.39 2.66
CA LEU A 209 1.33 8.53 1.94
C LEU A 209 1.40 8.30 0.43
N ILE A 210 1.54 7.06 0.00
CA ILE A 210 1.65 6.64 -1.40
C ILE A 210 0.27 6.47 -2.05
N ALA A 211 -0.72 5.97 -1.32
CA ALA A 211 -2.02 5.60 -1.87
C ALA A 211 -2.75 6.79 -2.51
N TYR A 212 -2.84 7.92 -1.81
CA TYR A 212 -3.59 9.08 -2.29
C TYR A 212 -3.06 9.69 -3.60
N PRO A 213 -1.74 9.96 -3.77
CA PRO A 213 -1.21 10.45 -5.04
C PRO A 213 -1.48 9.51 -6.22
N ILE A 214 -1.40 8.19 -6.00
CA ILE A 214 -1.70 7.21 -7.05
C ILE A 214 -3.18 7.25 -7.42
N ALA A 215 -4.09 7.31 -6.43
CA ALA A 215 -5.52 7.43 -6.69
C ALA A 215 -5.84 8.71 -7.48
N ARG A 216 -5.24 9.85 -7.11
CA ARG A 216 -5.41 11.12 -7.86
C ARG A 216 -4.91 11.02 -9.29
N TYR A 217 -3.79 10.35 -9.53
CA TYR A 217 -3.30 10.10 -10.88
C TYR A 217 -4.29 9.25 -11.70
N VAL A 218 -4.90 8.22 -11.11
CA VAL A 218 -5.89 7.37 -11.80
C VAL A 218 -7.16 8.16 -12.14
N ILE A 219 -7.60 9.06 -11.23
CA ILE A 219 -8.81 9.88 -11.44
C ILE A 219 -8.57 10.94 -12.51
N GLU A 220 -7.44 11.65 -12.44
CA GLU A 220 -7.11 12.79 -13.29
C GLU A 220 -5.66 12.69 -13.82
N PRO A 221 -5.38 11.81 -14.81
CA PRO A 221 -3.99 11.55 -15.25
C PRO A 221 -3.26 12.76 -15.85
N LYS A 222 -4.03 13.75 -16.32
CA LYS A 222 -3.48 14.98 -16.94
C LYS A 222 -3.24 16.10 -15.93
N ARG A 223 -3.70 15.96 -14.69
CA ARG A 223 -3.49 16.96 -13.65
C ARG A 223 -2.09 16.85 -13.08
N ALA A 224 -1.43 17.98 -12.87
CA ALA A 224 -0.14 18.03 -12.19
C ALA A 224 -0.20 17.33 -10.83
N ASN A 225 0.70 16.38 -10.61
CA ASN A 225 0.75 15.57 -9.41
C ASN A 225 2.22 15.28 -9.02
N PRO A 226 2.92 16.30 -8.48
CA PRO A 226 4.34 16.16 -8.13
C PRO A 226 4.63 14.99 -7.19
N ALA A 227 3.71 14.69 -6.27
CA ALA A 227 3.85 13.55 -5.38
C ALA A 227 3.85 12.22 -6.17
N TYR A 228 3.01 12.09 -7.21
CA TYR A 228 3.01 10.90 -8.06
C TYR A 228 4.29 10.78 -8.90
N GLU A 229 4.83 11.89 -9.39
CA GLU A 229 6.08 11.91 -10.17
C GLU A 229 7.27 11.32 -9.38
N VAL A 230 7.29 11.55 -8.07
CA VAL A 230 8.27 10.93 -7.16
C VAL A 230 8.05 9.41 -7.04
N LEU A 231 6.79 8.98 -7.00
CA LEU A 231 6.40 7.60 -6.74
C LEU A 231 6.48 6.68 -7.95
N GLU A 232 6.25 7.22 -9.16
CA GLU A 232 6.01 6.37 -10.34
C GLU A 232 7.16 5.42 -10.68
N LYS A 233 8.41 5.82 -10.37
CA LYS A 233 9.63 5.00 -10.55
C LYS A 233 9.67 3.78 -9.63
N LYS A 234 8.90 3.81 -8.53
CA LYS A 234 8.78 2.72 -7.55
C LYS A 234 7.68 1.72 -7.89
N ILE A 235 6.80 2.06 -8.83
CA ILE A 235 5.76 1.13 -9.29
C ILE A 235 6.44 -0.06 -9.97
N TYR A 236 6.12 -1.26 -9.48
CA TYR A 236 6.72 -2.50 -9.99
C TYR A 236 6.58 -2.60 -11.51
N THR A 237 7.70 -2.83 -12.17
CA THR A 237 7.78 -3.03 -13.61
C THR A 237 8.36 -4.41 -13.92
N LYS A 238 7.87 -5.05 -14.98
CA LYS A 238 8.39 -6.32 -15.49
C LYS A 238 8.51 -6.25 -16.99
N ASN A 239 9.67 -6.57 -17.54
CA ASN A 239 9.96 -6.50 -18.97
C ASN A 239 9.58 -5.13 -19.60
N GLY A 240 9.91 -4.03 -18.92
CA GLY A 240 9.60 -2.67 -19.34
C GLY A 240 8.13 -2.27 -19.24
N LYS A 241 7.24 -3.14 -18.80
CA LYS A 241 5.82 -2.84 -18.59
C LYS A 241 5.53 -2.56 -17.12
N ARG A 242 4.63 -1.60 -16.86
CA ARG A 242 4.18 -1.21 -15.52
C ARG A 242 3.17 -2.23 -14.99
N TYR A 243 3.68 -3.26 -14.30
CA TYR A 243 2.87 -4.33 -13.71
C TYR A 243 2.27 -3.96 -12.36
N GLY A 244 2.93 -3.07 -11.62
CA GLY A 244 2.55 -2.71 -10.27
C GLY A 244 1.29 -1.84 -10.15
N LEU A 245 0.76 -1.28 -11.25
CA LEU A 245 -0.49 -0.53 -11.22
C LEU A 245 -1.53 -1.23 -12.10
N LYS A 246 -2.56 -1.80 -11.47
CA LYS A 246 -3.74 -2.36 -12.15
C LYS A 246 -4.91 -1.38 -12.02
N ILE A 247 -5.44 -0.96 -13.14
CA ILE A 247 -6.69 -0.19 -13.21
C ILE A 247 -7.78 -1.13 -13.73
N PHE A 248 -8.91 -1.21 -13.03
CA PHE A 248 -9.98 -2.17 -13.29
C PHE A 248 -11.37 -1.58 -13.03
N PRO A 249 -12.40 -1.91 -13.80
CA PRO A 249 -12.36 -2.27 -15.21
C PRO A 249 -12.08 -1.05 -16.08
#